data_e4ca99cc1681d7af18f3519f7c867a53
#
_entry.id   e4ca99cc1681d7af18f3519f7c867a53
#
_cell.length_a   1.000
_cell.length_b   1.000
_cell.length_c   1.000
_cell.angle_alpha   90.00
_cell.angle_beta   90.00
_cell.angle_gamma   90.00
#
_symmetry.space_group_name_H-M   'P 1'
#
loop_
_entity.id
_entity.type
_entity.pdbx_description
1 polymer ?
#
loop_
_entity_poly.entity_id
_entity_poly.type
_entity_poly.pdbx_seq_one_letter_code
_entity_poly.pdbx_strand_id
1 'polypeptide(L)'
;SPSRRQRQMCIRDRIDIVKIEKSTYADPPLRFEAGTPPIVEAIALGEAIDWVLETGIDNIGIHEKSVIDYGTSLLESIDGVNVFGKAPSKTGVVSFTMECAHSHDIATIIDREGIAVRAGHHCAQPLMDAFNLVSTTRASVGAYSTKEDFDKLAQSLNKVKKIFGV
;
A
#
# COMPACT_ATOMS: atom_id res chain seq x y z
N SER A 1 22.58 27.38 23.46
CA SER A 1 21.80 26.59 22.49
C SER A 1 22.10 27.08 21.08
N PRO A 2 22.20 26.19 20.09
CA PRO A 2 22.42 26.60 18.72
C PRO A 2 21.30 27.56 18.27
N SER A 3 21.69 28.67 17.64
CA SER A 3 20.74 29.70 17.22
C SER A 3 19.70 29.09 16.27
N ARG A 4 18.51 29.69 16.18
CA ARG A 4 17.43 29.27 15.27
C ARG A 4 17.91 29.19 13.80
N ARG A 5 18.89 30.04 13.44
CA ARG A 5 19.54 30.05 12.11
C ARG A 5 20.42 28.83 11.88
N GLN A 6 21.16 28.37 12.91
CA GLN A 6 22.01 27.19 12.83
C GLN A 6 21.22 25.89 12.67
N ARG A 7 19.99 25.83 13.23
CA ARG A 7 19.05 24.72 13.01
C ARG A 7 18.44 24.72 11.59
N GLN A 8 18.23 25.88 10.99
CA GLN A 8 17.81 26.00 9.58
C GLN A 8 18.90 25.52 8.64
N MET A 9 20.16 25.79 8.94
CA MET A 9 21.32 25.34 8.16
C MET A 9 21.41 23.82 8.02
N CYS A 10 21.01 23.07 9.06
CA CYS A 10 21.15 21.61 9.10
C CYS A 10 19.93 20.84 8.61
N ILE A 11 18.78 21.47 8.42
CA ILE A 11 17.51 20.75 8.33
C ILE A 11 16.74 20.98 7.02
N ARG A 12 16.89 22.09 6.28
CA ARG A 12 15.90 22.37 5.22
C ARG A 12 16.37 22.98 3.91
N ASP A 13 17.51 23.66 3.83
CA ASP A 13 17.81 24.44 2.65
C ASP A 13 19.23 24.20 2.16
N ARG A 14 19.41 24.07 0.85
CA ARG A 14 20.73 24.19 0.27
C ARG A 14 21.19 25.63 0.36
N ILE A 15 21.98 25.89 1.39
CA ILE A 15 22.59 27.18 1.65
C ILE A 15 23.79 27.34 0.72
N ASP A 16 23.86 28.49 0.07
CA ASP A 16 24.97 28.89 -0.78
C ASP A 16 26.08 29.54 0.07
N ILE A 17 25.77 30.63 0.76
CA ILE A 17 26.72 31.35 1.63
C ILE A 17 26.08 31.63 2.99
N VAL A 18 26.87 31.39 4.05
CA VAL A 18 26.48 31.71 5.43
C VAL A 18 27.36 32.78 5.99
N LYS A 19 26.76 33.92 6.42
CA LYS A 19 27.39 35.00 7.17
C LYS A 19 26.60 35.29 8.44
N ILE A 20 27.21 35.99 9.38
CA ILE A 20 26.55 36.35 10.65
C ILE A 20 25.30 37.20 10.38
N GLU A 21 25.38 38.15 9.46
CA GLU A 21 24.28 39.07 9.16
C GLU A 21 23.28 38.51 8.17
N LYS A 22 23.69 37.63 7.24
CA LYS A 22 22.84 37.15 6.15
C LYS A 22 23.31 35.80 5.62
N SER A 23 22.34 34.95 5.27
CA SER A 23 22.57 33.71 4.50
C SER A 23 21.92 33.82 3.13
N THR A 24 22.56 33.26 2.11
CA THR A 24 22.00 33.12 0.78
C THR A 24 21.70 31.63 0.52
N TYR A 25 20.78 31.37 -0.37
CA TYR A 25 20.28 30.04 -0.68
C TYR A 25 20.41 29.76 -2.17
N ALA A 26 20.58 28.52 -2.53
CA ALA A 26 20.56 28.06 -3.91
C ALA A 26 19.22 28.39 -4.59
N ASP A 27 19.22 28.40 -5.91
CA ASP A 27 17.99 28.58 -6.68
C ASP A 27 17.10 27.31 -6.62
N PRO A 28 15.78 27.47 -6.78
CA PRO A 28 14.90 26.32 -6.98
C PRO A 28 15.33 25.46 -8.20
N PRO A 29 15.21 24.11 -8.16
CA PRO A 29 14.59 23.31 -7.11
C PRO A 29 15.49 23.04 -5.90
N LEU A 30 16.80 23.16 -6.03
CA LEU A 30 17.80 22.79 -5.02
C LEU A 30 17.56 23.44 -3.66
N ARG A 31 17.02 24.66 -3.66
CA ARG A 31 16.68 25.40 -2.45
C ARG A 31 15.75 24.62 -1.51
N PHE A 32 14.87 23.80 -2.06
CA PHE A 32 13.85 23.07 -1.31
C PHE A 32 14.23 21.62 -1.02
N GLU A 33 15.39 21.18 -1.50
CA GLU A 33 15.91 19.83 -1.31
C GLU A 33 16.89 19.79 -0.15
N ALA A 34 16.47 19.28 1.00
CA ALA A 34 17.30 19.19 2.19
C ALA A 34 18.17 17.91 2.18
N GLY A 35 19.46 18.09 2.48
CA GLY A 35 20.39 16.97 2.65
C GLY A 35 20.90 16.35 1.34
N THR A 36 21.46 15.16 1.45
CA THR A 36 21.94 14.38 0.29
C THR A 36 20.73 13.86 -0.48
N PRO A 37 20.67 14.02 -1.82
CA PRO A 37 19.59 13.43 -2.62
C PRO A 37 19.54 11.91 -2.46
N PRO A 38 18.36 11.29 -2.62
CA PRO A 38 18.20 9.83 -2.56
C PRO A 38 18.77 9.17 -3.83
N ILE A 39 20.10 9.11 -3.94
CA ILE A 39 20.81 8.69 -5.15
C ILE A 39 20.56 7.22 -5.44
N VAL A 40 20.62 6.37 -4.40
CA VAL A 40 20.42 4.91 -4.53
C VAL A 40 19.00 4.63 -4.98
N GLU A 41 18.04 5.28 -4.37
CA GLU A 41 16.61 5.13 -4.68
C GLU A 41 16.30 5.62 -6.10
N ALA A 42 16.94 6.71 -6.55
CA ALA A 42 16.75 7.22 -7.91
C ALA A 42 17.31 6.25 -8.96
N ILE A 43 18.47 5.67 -8.73
CA ILE A 43 19.06 4.65 -9.61
C ILE A 43 18.18 3.39 -9.62
N ALA A 44 17.80 2.90 -8.43
CA ALA A 44 16.95 1.71 -8.31
C ALA A 44 15.57 1.91 -8.95
N LEU A 45 15.02 3.12 -8.91
CA LEU A 45 13.78 3.43 -9.61
C LEU A 45 13.95 3.34 -11.14
N GLY A 46 15.09 3.77 -11.68
CA GLY A 46 15.41 3.61 -13.10
C GLY A 46 15.39 2.14 -13.52
N GLU A 47 16.11 1.29 -12.80
CA GLU A 47 16.12 -0.17 -13.04
C GLU A 47 14.72 -0.80 -12.91
N ALA A 48 13.92 -0.36 -11.95
CA ALA A 48 12.55 -0.85 -11.78
C ALA A 48 11.64 -0.44 -12.96
N ILE A 49 11.82 0.77 -13.49
CA ILE A 49 11.09 1.24 -14.69
C ILE A 49 11.48 0.40 -15.89
N ASP A 50 12.77 0.17 -16.12
CA ASP A 50 13.26 -0.64 -17.23
C ASP A 50 12.73 -2.06 -17.15
N TRP A 51 12.71 -2.67 -15.96
CA TRP A 51 12.10 -3.99 -15.75
C TRP A 51 10.60 -4.02 -16.11
N VAL A 52 9.83 -3.00 -15.73
CA VAL A 52 8.40 -2.90 -16.08
C VAL A 52 8.21 -2.77 -17.58
N LEU A 53 9.05 -1.97 -18.26
CA LEU A 53 8.98 -1.79 -19.71
C LEU A 53 9.37 -3.07 -20.47
N GLU A 54 10.40 -3.79 -20.02
CA GLU A 54 10.83 -5.07 -20.60
C GLU A 54 9.78 -6.17 -20.41
N THR A 55 9.17 -6.26 -19.23
CA THR A 55 8.10 -7.23 -18.93
C THR A 55 6.83 -6.90 -19.72
N GLY A 56 6.60 -5.63 -19.98
CA GLY A 56 5.42 -5.08 -20.65
C GLY A 56 4.27 -4.81 -19.67
N ILE A 57 3.86 -3.55 -19.61
CA ILE A 57 2.80 -3.11 -18.68
C ILE A 57 1.47 -3.81 -18.94
N ASP A 58 1.15 -4.12 -20.19
CA ASP A 58 -0.06 -4.84 -20.57
C ASP A 58 -0.01 -6.31 -20.10
N ASN A 59 1.16 -6.96 -20.17
CA ASN A 59 1.34 -8.32 -19.68
C ASN A 59 1.15 -8.39 -18.17
N ILE A 60 1.71 -7.41 -17.43
CA ILE A 60 1.50 -7.27 -15.99
C ILE A 60 0.02 -7.09 -15.69
N GLY A 61 -0.66 -6.19 -16.41
CA GLY A 61 -2.10 -5.95 -16.25
C GLY A 61 -2.97 -7.19 -16.51
N ILE A 62 -2.67 -7.97 -17.53
CA ILE A 62 -3.37 -9.23 -17.83
C ILE A 62 -3.15 -10.25 -16.71
N HIS A 63 -1.92 -10.38 -16.24
CA HIS A 63 -1.59 -11.28 -15.13
C HIS A 63 -2.33 -10.88 -13.85
N GLU A 64 -2.20 -9.62 -13.42
CA GLU A 64 -2.87 -9.10 -12.22
C GLU A 64 -4.38 -9.28 -12.30
N LYS A 65 -4.98 -9.01 -13.48
CA LYS A 65 -6.41 -9.24 -13.70
C LYS A 65 -6.79 -10.70 -13.49
N SER A 66 -6.03 -11.63 -14.04
CA SER A 66 -6.29 -13.08 -13.88
C SER A 66 -6.24 -13.50 -12.41
N VAL A 67 -5.27 -12.98 -11.64
CA VAL A 67 -5.11 -13.30 -10.23
C VAL A 67 -6.22 -12.66 -9.38
N ILE A 68 -6.57 -11.40 -9.63
CA ILE A 68 -7.59 -10.69 -8.85
C ILE A 68 -9.00 -11.19 -9.13
N ASP A 69 -9.31 -11.58 -10.37
CA ASP A 69 -10.59 -12.16 -10.72
C ASP A 69 -10.78 -13.51 -10.01
N TYR A 70 -9.73 -14.36 -10.01
CA TYR A 70 -9.72 -15.61 -9.25
C TYR A 70 -9.91 -15.36 -7.75
N GLY A 71 -9.10 -14.48 -7.17
CA GLY A 71 -9.15 -14.16 -5.74
C GLY A 71 -10.48 -13.55 -5.30
N THR A 72 -11.07 -12.70 -6.13
CA THR A 72 -12.39 -12.12 -5.87
C THR A 72 -13.46 -13.21 -5.82
N SER A 73 -13.49 -14.11 -6.81
CA SER A 73 -14.44 -15.22 -6.86
C SER A 73 -14.28 -16.18 -5.68
N LEU A 74 -13.02 -16.45 -5.31
CA LEU A 74 -12.72 -17.30 -4.16
C LEU A 74 -13.20 -16.67 -2.84
N LEU A 75 -12.95 -15.38 -2.62
CA LEU A 75 -13.41 -14.66 -1.43
C LEU A 75 -14.94 -14.60 -1.35
N GLU A 76 -15.62 -14.37 -2.48
CA GLU A 76 -17.09 -14.38 -2.55
C GLU A 76 -17.70 -15.76 -2.24
N SER A 77 -16.95 -16.83 -2.42
CA SER A 77 -17.40 -18.19 -2.09
C SER A 77 -17.33 -18.52 -0.60
N ILE A 78 -16.63 -17.72 0.19
CA ILE A 78 -16.49 -17.93 1.64
C ILE A 78 -17.68 -17.33 2.36
N ASP A 79 -18.46 -18.15 3.02
CA ASP A 79 -19.59 -17.72 3.82
C ASP A 79 -19.18 -16.72 4.91
N GLY A 80 -19.94 -15.62 5.06
CA GLY A 80 -19.65 -14.53 5.99
C GLY A 80 -18.58 -13.55 5.52
N VAL A 81 -18.06 -13.68 4.29
CA VAL A 81 -17.17 -12.71 3.65
C VAL A 81 -17.96 -11.85 2.67
N ASN A 82 -17.85 -10.54 2.82
CA ASN A 82 -18.51 -9.57 1.95
C ASN A 82 -17.47 -8.79 1.15
N VAL A 83 -17.48 -8.91 -0.18
CA VAL A 83 -16.55 -8.24 -1.09
C VAL A 83 -17.16 -6.93 -1.58
N PHE A 84 -16.35 -5.86 -1.58
CA PHE A 84 -16.71 -4.52 -2.03
C PHE A 84 -16.02 -4.16 -3.35
N GLY A 85 -16.68 -3.29 -4.13
CA GLY A 85 -16.16 -2.85 -5.43
C GLY A 85 -16.37 -3.88 -6.53
N LYS A 86 -17.61 -4.00 -7.01
CA LYS A 86 -18.02 -4.94 -8.07
C LYS A 86 -17.99 -4.33 -9.48
N ALA A 87 -17.11 -3.37 -9.74
CA ALA A 87 -16.96 -2.77 -11.07
C ALA A 87 -16.43 -3.82 -12.07
N PRO A 88 -16.86 -3.75 -13.35
CA PRO A 88 -16.39 -4.67 -14.40
C PRO A 88 -14.89 -4.58 -14.65
N SER A 89 -14.30 -3.39 -14.46
CA SER A 89 -12.86 -3.16 -14.56
C SER A 89 -12.32 -2.84 -13.17
N LYS A 90 -11.37 -3.63 -12.71
CA LYS A 90 -10.69 -3.48 -11.42
C LYS A 90 -9.19 -3.41 -11.64
N THR A 91 -8.52 -2.70 -10.76
CA THR A 91 -7.08 -2.84 -10.55
C THR A 91 -6.79 -4.07 -9.69
N GLY A 92 -5.52 -4.42 -9.50
CA GLY A 92 -5.08 -5.56 -8.67
C GLY A 92 -5.39 -5.45 -7.18
N VAL A 93 -6.62 -5.04 -6.81
CA VAL A 93 -7.04 -4.81 -5.42
C VAL A 93 -8.43 -5.38 -5.16
N VAL A 94 -8.61 -6.05 -4.01
CA VAL A 94 -9.91 -6.45 -3.48
C VAL A 94 -10.04 -6.05 -2.02
N SER A 95 -11.18 -5.41 -1.68
CA SER A 95 -11.54 -5.05 -0.32
C SER A 95 -12.70 -5.91 0.16
N PHE A 96 -12.63 -6.38 1.39
CA PHE A 96 -13.66 -7.24 1.97
C PHE A 96 -13.81 -7.01 3.47
N THR A 97 -14.92 -7.46 4.03
CA THR A 97 -15.17 -7.61 5.47
C THR A 97 -15.53 -9.03 5.79
N MET A 98 -15.43 -9.40 7.05
CA MET A 98 -16.00 -10.65 7.59
C MET A 98 -17.02 -10.30 8.68
N GLU A 99 -18.15 -11.01 8.70
CA GLU A 99 -19.20 -10.77 9.70
C GLU A 99 -18.74 -11.09 11.12
N CYS A 100 -17.86 -12.08 11.26
CA CYS A 100 -17.40 -12.58 12.57
C CYS A 100 -16.26 -11.77 13.19
N ALA A 101 -15.54 -10.91 12.45
CA ALA A 101 -14.32 -10.30 12.93
C ALA A 101 -14.09 -8.90 12.37
N HIS A 102 -13.52 -8.02 13.19
CA HIS A 102 -13.10 -6.70 12.74
C HIS A 102 -11.87 -6.79 11.83
N SER A 103 -11.73 -5.87 10.86
CA SER A 103 -10.64 -5.88 9.87
C SER A 103 -9.23 -5.92 10.48
N HIS A 104 -9.01 -5.30 11.64
CA HIS A 104 -7.73 -5.35 12.34
C HIS A 104 -7.44 -6.72 12.95
N ASP A 105 -8.46 -7.39 13.47
CA ASP A 105 -8.31 -8.74 14.03
C ASP A 105 -8.00 -9.73 12.91
N ILE A 106 -8.70 -9.63 11.79
CA ILE A 106 -8.42 -10.42 10.57
C ILE A 106 -6.96 -10.25 10.19
N ALA A 107 -6.51 -9.01 9.98
CA ALA A 107 -5.13 -8.71 9.56
C ALA A 107 -4.10 -9.27 10.56
N THR A 108 -4.33 -9.11 11.87
CA THR A 108 -3.43 -9.59 12.93
C THR A 108 -3.33 -11.12 12.96
N ILE A 109 -4.43 -11.81 12.72
CA ILE A 109 -4.46 -13.28 12.75
C ILE A 109 -3.76 -13.85 11.51
N ILE A 110 -4.08 -13.33 10.32
CA ILE A 110 -3.51 -13.88 9.08
C ILE A 110 -2.05 -13.48 8.87
N ASP A 111 -1.58 -12.39 9.49
CA ASP A 111 -0.16 -12.01 9.50
C ASP A 111 0.72 -13.13 10.10
N ARG A 112 0.22 -13.81 11.15
CA ARG A 112 0.89 -14.99 11.75
C ARG A 112 0.98 -16.19 10.82
N GLU A 113 0.16 -16.21 9.77
CA GLU A 113 0.19 -17.22 8.71
C GLU A 113 1.06 -16.79 7.51
N GLY A 114 1.76 -15.65 7.65
CA GLY A 114 2.62 -15.09 6.61
C GLY A 114 1.86 -14.35 5.50
N ILE A 115 0.64 -13.88 5.76
CA ILE A 115 -0.19 -13.17 4.79
C ILE A 115 -0.34 -11.72 5.21
N ALA A 116 0.22 -10.81 4.40
CA ALA A 116 0.13 -9.38 4.62
C ALA A 116 -1.07 -8.78 3.90
N VAL A 117 -1.95 -8.13 4.64
CA VAL A 117 -3.08 -7.35 4.13
C VAL A 117 -3.10 -5.98 4.79
N ARG A 118 -3.82 -5.04 4.23
CA ARG A 118 -4.06 -3.75 4.86
C ARG A 118 -5.45 -3.71 5.48
N ALA A 119 -5.55 -3.30 6.76
CA ALA A 119 -6.81 -3.07 7.44
C ALA A 119 -7.03 -1.57 7.70
N GLY A 120 -8.27 -1.10 7.65
CA GLY A 120 -8.65 0.27 8.03
C GLY A 120 -9.48 1.00 6.97
N HIS A 121 -9.43 2.34 6.99
CA HIS A 121 -10.20 3.20 6.10
C HIS A 121 -9.55 3.41 4.72
N HIS A 122 -8.32 2.97 4.51
CA HIS A 122 -7.54 3.11 3.27
C HIS A 122 -7.36 4.56 2.77
N CYS A 123 -7.32 5.54 3.70
CA CYS A 123 -7.32 6.98 3.40
C CYS A 123 -8.58 7.45 2.64
N ALA A 124 -9.70 6.71 2.77
CA ALA A 124 -10.95 6.92 2.05
C ALA A 124 -12.15 6.86 3.02
N GLN A 125 -12.07 7.57 4.15
CA GLN A 125 -13.12 7.58 5.18
C GLN A 125 -14.51 7.96 4.64
N PRO A 126 -14.66 8.98 3.78
CA PRO A 126 -15.98 9.27 3.19
C PRO A 126 -16.59 8.12 2.38
N LEU A 127 -15.75 7.27 1.78
CA LEU A 127 -16.20 6.07 1.09
C LEU A 127 -16.68 5.00 2.08
N MET A 128 -15.99 4.84 3.20
CA MET A 128 -16.44 3.94 4.26
C MET A 128 -17.81 4.38 4.80
N ASP A 129 -17.99 5.67 5.05
CA ASP A 129 -19.25 6.25 5.50
C ASP A 129 -20.37 5.99 4.47
N ALA A 130 -20.10 6.16 3.18
CA ALA A 130 -21.07 5.89 2.11
C ALA A 130 -21.52 4.42 2.04
N PHE A 131 -20.67 3.49 2.44
CA PHE A 131 -20.97 2.06 2.55
C PHE A 131 -21.47 1.63 3.93
N ASN A 132 -21.56 2.55 4.90
CA ASN A 132 -21.85 2.27 6.31
C ASN A 132 -20.87 1.25 6.92
N LEU A 133 -19.59 1.38 6.59
CA LEU A 133 -18.51 0.51 7.06
C LEU A 133 -17.60 1.26 8.02
N VAL A 134 -17.17 0.59 9.08
CA VAL A 134 -16.14 1.10 9.98
C VAL A 134 -14.76 0.99 9.33
N SER A 135 -14.49 -0.14 8.68
CA SER A 135 -13.21 -0.45 8.04
C SER A 135 -13.32 -1.66 7.15
N THR A 136 -12.36 -1.84 6.24
CA THR A 136 -12.25 -3.06 5.43
C THR A 136 -10.86 -3.67 5.52
N THR A 137 -10.74 -4.94 5.17
CA THR A 137 -9.47 -5.63 4.89
C THR A 137 -9.23 -5.58 3.40
N ARG A 138 -8.02 -5.23 2.96
CA ARG A 138 -7.65 -5.09 1.56
C ARG A 138 -6.48 -5.99 1.21
N ALA A 139 -6.70 -6.89 0.26
CA ALA A 139 -5.64 -7.63 -0.41
C ALA A 139 -5.27 -6.92 -1.72
N SER A 140 -3.98 -6.87 -2.02
CA SER A 140 -3.44 -6.27 -3.24
C SER A 140 -2.53 -7.26 -3.93
N VAL A 141 -2.58 -7.29 -5.25
CA VAL A 141 -1.72 -8.13 -6.09
C VAL A 141 -0.73 -7.25 -6.87
N GLY A 142 0.39 -7.83 -7.22
CA GLY A 142 1.38 -7.25 -8.13
C GLY A 142 1.85 -8.31 -9.11
N ALA A 143 2.80 -7.95 -9.97
CA ALA A 143 3.34 -8.81 -11.02
C ALA A 143 3.90 -10.17 -10.52
N TYR A 144 4.20 -10.27 -9.23
CA TYR A 144 4.75 -11.47 -8.58
C TYR A 144 3.72 -12.28 -7.78
N SER A 145 2.47 -11.79 -7.69
CA SER A 145 1.40 -12.49 -6.94
C SER A 145 0.84 -13.64 -7.76
N THR A 146 0.38 -14.68 -7.07
CA THR A 146 -0.14 -15.89 -7.69
C THR A 146 -1.54 -16.23 -7.17
N LYS A 147 -2.21 -17.18 -7.82
CA LYS A 147 -3.52 -17.69 -7.36
C LYS A 147 -3.38 -18.42 -6.04
N GLU A 148 -2.26 -19.10 -5.82
CA GLU A 148 -1.93 -19.83 -4.58
C GLU A 148 -1.85 -18.90 -3.38
N ASP A 149 -1.52 -17.61 -3.57
CA ASP A 149 -1.54 -16.63 -2.49
C ASP A 149 -2.98 -16.37 -2.01
N PHE A 150 -3.95 -16.36 -2.92
CA PHE A 150 -5.37 -16.29 -2.57
C PHE A 150 -5.88 -17.58 -1.93
N ASP A 151 -5.39 -18.76 -2.35
CA ASP A 151 -5.73 -20.01 -1.69
C ASP A 151 -5.28 -20.01 -0.23
N LYS A 152 -4.06 -19.54 0.05
CA LYS A 152 -3.56 -19.36 1.41
C LYS A 152 -4.39 -18.35 2.20
N LEU A 153 -4.75 -17.20 1.56
CA LEU A 153 -5.62 -16.21 2.19
C LEU A 153 -6.95 -16.84 2.59
N ALA A 154 -7.61 -17.55 1.69
CA ALA A 154 -8.89 -18.23 1.96
C ALA A 154 -8.78 -19.26 3.10
N GLN A 155 -7.71 -20.05 3.12
CA GLN A 155 -7.44 -20.98 4.23
C GLN A 155 -7.27 -20.26 5.56
N SER A 156 -6.57 -19.13 5.56
CA SER A 156 -6.34 -18.33 6.77
C SER A 156 -7.61 -17.63 7.25
N LEU A 157 -8.49 -17.17 6.34
CA LEU A 157 -9.81 -16.63 6.71
C LEU A 157 -10.70 -17.71 7.35
N ASN A 158 -10.62 -18.95 6.89
CA ASN A 158 -11.31 -20.07 7.56
C ASN A 158 -10.75 -20.36 8.97
N LYS A 159 -9.48 -20.09 9.23
CA LYS A 159 -8.93 -20.14 10.60
C LYS A 159 -9.48 -19.00 11.45
N VAL A 160 -9.61 -17.79 10.88
CA VAL A 160 -10.26 -16.66 11.57
C VAL A 160 -11.67 -17.06 12.02
N LYS A 161 -12.49 -17.63 11.12
CA LYS A 161 -13.83 -18.12 11.46
C LYS A 161 -13.81 -19.07 12.65
N LYS A 162 -12.94 -20.05 12.64
CA LYS A 162 -12.80 -21.03 13.74
C LYS A 162 -12.42 -20.38 15.08
N ILE A 163 -11.57 -19.35 15.06
CA ILE A 163 -11.19 -18.61 16.29
C ILE A 163 -12.39 -17.86 16.87
N PHE A 164 -13.25 -17.30 16.02
CA PHE A 164 -14.46 -16.59 16.43
C PHE A 164 -15.70 -17.50 16.62
N GLY A 165 -15.55 -18.81 16.43
CA GLY A 165 -16.56 -19.82 16.75
C GLY A 165 -17.70 -19.96 15.72
N VAL A 166 -17.40 -19.64 14.45
CA VAL A 166 -18.34 -19.76 13.31
C VAL A 166 -17.74 -20.58 12.18
#